data_43365061f0e1bfaef1cfe822e996a3f3
#
_entry.id   43365061f0e1bfaef1cfe822e996a3f3
#
_cell.length_a   1.000
_cell.length_b   1.000
_cell.length_c   1.000
_cell.angle_alpha   90.00
_cell.angle_beta   90.00
_cell.angle_gamma   90.00
#
_symmetry.space_group_name_H-M   'P 1'
#
loop_
_entity.id
_entity.type
_entity.pdbx_description
1 polymer ?
#
loop_
_entity_poly.entity_id
_entity_poly.type
_entity_poly.pdbx_seq_one_letter_code
_entity_poly.pdbx_strand_id
1 'polypeptide(L)'
;MLIPSDHKSGEATFAAVMARLGPWETAPRLAVAVSGGADSLALTLLADRWAKARGGSALGLTVDHCLRPEAAAEARQVGDWLAARGIAHQTLRWEGEKPAHGIQDAARQARYALLRQTAAEQGILHLLLAHHQDDQAETLLQRLSRGSGVDGLAAMSPVVELPEMRLLRPLLEVPRAALEAFLTAEGQVWIDDPSNRSSTYQRVRVRDFLRQEGLEAERLAVTARSLGRARQALEIATADLSARAVTLHPAGFLHLDPVVLHAAPEEVALRLLAACCRCISGGAAYPPRLDKLERLLAELGRGRRSFGGCLIAPSRGGRLLVSREPERLAKPVEVASAGELRWDGRFRLILSGQGSARVGALGADGLQELRQQGVDVPFAAAVAVTLPAMKDSAGVSEAPHLGYKRSGTKGLACESVIFAPERPLAGFVHCLV
;
A
#
# COMPACT_ATOMS: atom_id res chain seq x y z
N MET A 1 8.14 26.38 -0.88
CA MET A 1 7.17 27.24 -0.16
C MET A 1 7.53 27.18 1.31
N LEU A 2 8.10 28.26 1.86
CA LEU A 2 8.57 28.32 3.25
C LEU A 2 7.37 28.49 4.17
N ILE A 3 7.29 27.73 5.27
CA ILE A 3 6.46 28.14 6.41
C ILE A 3 7.23 29.32 7.01
N PRO A 4 6.70 30.54 6.95
CA PRO A 4 7.35 31.69 7.56
C PRO A 4 7.46 31.50 9.07
N SER A 5 8.45 32.11 9.68
CA SER A 5 8.70 32.04 11.13
C SER A 5 7.61 32.73 11.98
N ASP A 6 6.69 33.47 11.37
CA ASP A 6 5.52 34.00 12.03
C ASP A 6 4.36 33.01 12.03
N HIS A 7 3.68 32.84 13.16
CA HIS A 7 2.63 31.84 13.37
C HIS A 7 1.50 31.90 12.34
N LYS A 8 1.01 33.11 12.01
CA LYS A 8 -0.15 33.28 11.12
C LYS A 8 0.16 32.88 9.68
N SER A 9 1.35 33.16 9.22
CA SER A 9 1.79 32.83 7.87
C SER A 9 2.12 31.34 7.71
N GLY A 10 2.65 30.71 8.77
CA GLY A 10 2.88 29.26 8.80
C GLY A 10 1.57 28.46 8.75
N GLU A 11 0.58 28.86 9.52
CA GLU A 11 -0.76 28.25 9.51
C GLU A 11 -1.49 28.44 8.19
N ALA A 12 -1.43 29.63 7.60
CA ALA A 12 -2.03 29.90 6.28
C ALA A 12 -1.39 29.03 5.17
N THR A 13 -0.07 28.87 5.23
CA THR A 13 0.67 28.00 4.29
C THR A 13 0.27 26.54 4.46
N PHE A 14 0.20 26.04 5.72
CA PHE A 14 -0.26 24.69 6.00
C PHE A 14 -1.70 24.48 5.56
N ALA A 15 -2.59 25.43 5.81
CA ALA A 15 -3.99 25.37 5.38
C ALA A 15 -4.12 25.29 3.84
N ALA A 16 -3.29 26.00 3.10
CA ALA A 16 -3.25 25.93 1.63
C ALA A 16 -2.78 24.55 1.14
N VAL A 17 -1.79 23.94 1.80
CA VAL A 17 -1.38 22.57 1.51
C VAL A 17 -2.51 21.58 1.82
N MET A 18 -3.12 21.65 3.00
CA MET A 18 -4.22 20.78 3.37
C MET A 18 -5.43 20.91 2.43
N ALA A 19 -5.73 22.12 1.93
CA ALA A 19 -6.80 22.31 0.95
C ALA A 19 -6.55 21.50 -0.33
N ARG A 20 -5.30 21.40 -0.78
CA ARG A 20 -4.92 20.58 -1.94
C ARG A 20 -4.95 19.08 -1.67
N LEU A 21 -4.80 18.65 -0.41
CA LEU A 21 -4.83 17.24 -0.02
C LEU A 21 -6.25 16.67 0.17
N GLY A 22 -7.29 17.48 -0.06
CA GLY A 22 -8.69 17.05 -0.01
C GLY A 22 -9.04 15.90 -0.97
N PRO A 23 -10.28 15.43 -0.95
CA PRO A 23 -11.41 15.96 -0.18
C PRO A 23 -11.33 15.68 1.34
N TRP A 24 -12.12 16.45 2.12
CA TRP A 24 -12.20 16.36 3.56
C TRP A 24 -13.67 16.28 4.00
N GLU A 25 -13.91 15.62 5.13
CA GLU A 25 -15.19 15.66 5.82
C GLU A 25 -15.45 17.07 6.39
N THR A 26 -16.73 17.39 6.66
CA THR A 26 -17.13 18.68 7.25
C THR A 26 -16.40 18.98 8.55
N ALA A 27 -16.23 17.96 9.42
CA ALA A 27 -15.48 18.02 10.66
C ALA A 27 -14.38 16.94 10.65
N PRO A 28 -13.22 17.20 10.00
CA PRO A 28 -12.23 16.19 9.71
C PRO A 28 -11.57 15.65 10.99
N ARG A 29 -11.53 14.33 11.13
CA ARG A 29 -10.78 13.64 12.18
C ARG A 29 -9.45 13.16 11.59
N LEU A 30 -8.34 13.59 12.18
CA LEU A 30 -7.00 13.31 11.70
C LEU A 30 -6.24 12.44 12.69
N ALA A 31 -5.65 11.33 12.25
CA ALA A 31 -4.60 10.64 13.00
C ALA A 31 -3.23 11.21 12.58
N VAL A 32 -2.37 11.48 13.53
CA VAL A 32 -1.01 11.97 13.27
C VAL A 32 0.00 11.01 13.91
N ALA A 33 0.92 10.47 13.12
CA ALA A 33 2.00 9.63 13.64
C ALA A 33 3.03 10.52 14.36
N VAL A 34 3.13 10.41 15.67
CA VAL A 34 3.99 11.22 16.52
C VAL A 34 5.12 10.38 17.11
N SER A 35 6.36 10.76 16.83
CA SER A 35 7.56 10.11 17.41
C SER A 35 8.21 10.89 18.56
N GLY A 36 7.69 12.09 18.86
CA GLY A 36 8.30 13.02 19.81
C GLY A 36 9.39 13.92 19.22
N GLY A 37 9.87 13.64 18.01
CA GLY A 37 10.81 14.51 17.31
C GLY A 37 10.15 15.77 16.75
N ALA A 38 10.97 16.77 16.40
CA ALA A 38 10.52 18.10 15.95
C ALA A 38 9.47 18.03 14.83
N ASP A 39 9.75 17.28 13.76
CA ASP A 39 8.91 17.22 12.58
C ASP A 39 7.49 16.72 12.90
N SER A 40 7.42 15.67 13.72
CA SER A 40 6.15 15.04 14.10
C SER A 40 5.33 15.89 15.06
N LEU A 41 5.96 16.57 15.99
CA LEU A 41 5.30 17.50 16.90
C LEU A 41 4.79 18.74 16.14
N ALA A 42 5.60 19.33 15.26
CA ALA A 42 5.17 20.45 14.43
C ALA A 42 3.95 20.08 13.57
N LEU A 43 3.99 18.90 12.92
CA LEU A 43 2.82 18.41 12.17
C LEU A 43 1.58 18.28 13.07
N THR A 44 1.75 17.72 14.26
CA THR A 44 0.61 17.49 15.18
C THR A 44 -0.05 18.79 15.58
N LEU A 45 0.72 19.82 15.94
CA LEU A 45 0.20 21.13 16.31
C LEU A 45 -0.51 21.83 15.15
N LEU A 46 0.10 21.80 13.96
CA LEU A 46 -0.50 22.37 12.75
C LEU A 46 -1.79 21.65 12.34
N ALA A 47 -1.79 20.31 12.40
CA ALA A 47 -2.94 19.48 12.05
C ALA A 47 -4.10 19.69 13.04
N ASP A 48 -3.82 19.77 14.34
CA ASP A 48 -4.83 20.02 15.36
C ASP A 48 -5.52 21.37 15.16
N ARG A 49 -4.75 22.44 14.97
CA ARG A 49 -5.28 23.78 14.70
C ARG A 49 -6.13 23.81 13.43
N TRP A 50 -5.62 23.19 12.37
CA TRP A 50 -6.34 23.12 11.11
C TRP A 50 -7.67 22.35 11.22
N ALA A 51 -7.69 21.23 11.95
CA ALA A 51 -8.88 20.43 12.18
C ALA A 51 -9.88 21.18 13.07
N LYS A 52 -9.44 21.74 14.20
CA LYS A 52 -10.29 22.51 15.13
C LYS A 52 -10.95 23.70 14.47
N ALA A 53 -10.25 24.41 13.57
CA ALA A 53 -10.83 25.50 12.78
C ALA A 53 -11.98 25.06 11.86
N ARG A 54 -12.18 23.74 11.68
CA ARG A 54 -13.25 23.11 10.88
C ARG A 54 -14.21 22.27 11.72
N GLY A 55 -14.18 22.44 13.04
CA GLY A 55 -15.01 21.63 13.97
C GLY A 55 -14.55 20.18 14.11
N GLY A 56 -13.38 19.83 13.57
CA GLY A 56 -12.76 18.51 13.65
C GLY A 56 -11.79 18.36 14.82
N SER A 57 -10.95 17.34 14.77
CA SER A 57 -9.97 17.03 15.82
C SER A 57 -8.75 16.29 15.28
N ALA A 58 -7.64 16.32 16.02
CA ALA A 58 -6.47 15.50 15.78
C ALA A 58 -6.25 14.52 16.94
N LEU A 59 -5.75 13.31 16.58
CA LEU A 59 -5.33 12.27 17.50
C LEU A 59 -3.85 11.96 17.23
N GLY A 60 -2.99 12.22 18.21
CA GLY A 60 -1.59 11.79 18.15
C GLY A 60 -1.46 10.31 18.43
N LEU A 61 -0.76 9.58 17.54
CA LEU A 61 -0.47 8.16 17.68
C LEU A 61 1.03 7.94 17.80
N THR A 62 1.52 7.48 18.94
CA THR A 62 2.93 7.12 19.17
C THR A 62 3.08 5.61 19.18
N VAL A 63 4.03 5.07 18.41
CA VAL A 63 4.33 3.64 18.42
C VAL A 63 5.56 3.37 19.28
N ASP A 64 5.35 2.70 20.40
CA ASP A 64 6.42 2.11 21.20
C ASP A 64 6.80 0.75 20.62
N HIS A 65 8.00 0.67 20.05
CA HIS A 65 8.52 -0.58 19.47
C HIS A 65 9.01 -1.58 20.51
N CYS A 66 9.08 -1.20 21.79
CA CYS A 66 9.63 -2.00 22.89
C CYS A 66 11.06 -2.52 22.60
N LEU A 67 11.88 -1.72 21.90
CA LEU A 67 13.26 -2.05 21.56
C LEU A 67 14.29 -1.37 22.47
N ARG A 68 13.89 -0.30 23.15
CA ARG A 68 14.72 0.47 24.09
C ARG A 68 13.95 0.71 25.39
N PRO A 69 14.60 0.68 26.56
CA PRO A 69 13.93 0.96 27.83
C PRO A 69 13.31 2.37 27.90
N GLU A 70 13.94 3.34 27.24
CA GLU A 70 13.54 4.75 27.24
C GLU A 70 12.26 5.00 26.42
N ALA A 71 11.93 4.16 25.43
CA ALA A 71 10.84 4.37 24.49
C ALA A 71 9.48 4.58 25.19
N ALA A 72 9.22 3.83 26.27
CA ALA A 72 7.98 4.00 27.05
C ALA A 72 7.93 5.34 27.82
N ALA A 73 9.07 5.84 28.27
CA ALA A 73 9.16 7.16 28.94
C ALA A 73 8.99 8.29 27.92
N GLU A 74 9.63 8.16 26.76
CA GLU A 74 9.49 9.09 25.62
C GLU A 74 8.02 9.17 25.16
N ALA A 75 7.35 8.04 25.01
CA ALA A 75 5.94 8.00 24.61
C ALA A 75 5.01 8.67 25.64
N ARG A 76 5.26 8.47 26.95
CA ARG A 76 4.53 9.19 28.00
C ARG A 76 4.77 10.70 27.95
N GLN A 77 6.02 11.12 27.80
CA GLN A 77 6.39 12.53 27.69
C GLN A 77 5.67 13.21 26.51
N VAL A 78 5.58 12.52 25.36
CA VAL A 78 4.80 13.01 24.20
C VAL A 78 3.33 13.15 24.57
N GLY A 79 2.76 12.17 25.29
CA GLY A 79 1.40 12.22 25.80
C GLY A 79 1.13 13.45 26.68
N ASP A 80 2.04 13.71 27.64
CA ASP A 80 1.94 14.87 28.53
C ASP A 80 1.98 16.20 27.76
N TRP A 81 2.89 16.32 26.78
CA TRP A 81 2.97 17.53 25.93
C TRP A 81 1.69 17.76 25.11
N LEU A 82 1.13 16.71 24.55
CA LEU A 82 -0.11 16.81 23.75
C LEU A 82 -1.32 17.08 24.64
N ALA A 83 -1.41 16.44 25.81
CA ALA A 83 -2.46 16.69 26.79
C ALA A 83 -2.47 18.14 27.29
N ALA A 84 -1.28 18.72 27.57
CA ALA A 84 -1.15 20.13 27.94
C ALA A 84 -1.68 21.11 26.88
N ARG A 85 -1.80 20.66 25.62
CA ARG A 85 -2.35 21.42 24.48
C ARG A 85 -3.78 21.01 24.11
N GLY A 86 -4.41 20.14 24.89
CA GLY A 86 -5.76 19.64 24.62
C GLY A 86 -5.86 18.80 23.34
N ILE A 87 -4.79 18.07 23.01
CA ILE A 87 -4.72 17.15 21.87
C ILE A 87 -4.77 15.71 22.41
N ALA A 88 -5.71 14.92 21.89
CA ALA A 88 -5.83 13.51 22.27
C ALA A 88 -4.58 12.72 21.81
N HIS A 89 -4.16 11.77 22.64
CA HIS A 89 -2.98 10.94 22.35
C HIS A 89 -3.21 9.48 22.73
N GLN A 90 -2.63 8.57 21.95
CA GLN A 90 -2.62 7.14 22.25
C GLN A 90 -1.25 6.55 21.94
N THR A 91 -0.70 5.75 22.88
CA THR A 91 0.51 4.97 22.66
C THR A 91 0.14 3.56 22.22
N LEU A 92 0.69 3.13 21.10
CA LEU A 92 0.52 1.81 20.50
C LEU A 92 1.78 0.98 20.77
N ARG A 93 1.64 -0.25 21.26
CA ARG A 93 2.79 -1.10 21.57
C ARG A 93 2.95 -2.19 20.54
N TRP A 94 4.17 -2.34 20.04
CA TRP A 94 4.52 -3.49 19.22
C TRP A 94 4.85 -4.67 20.12
N GLU A 95 3.89 -5.54 20.34
CA GLU A 95 4.00 -6.73 21.17
C GLU A 95 4.53 -7.95 20.39
N GLY A 96 4.90 -9.03 21.12
CA GLY A 96 5.38 -10.29 20.56
C GLY A 96 6.89 -10.34 20.29
N GLU A 97 7.32 -11.48 19.74
CA GLU A 97 8.73 -11.75 19.43
C GLU A 97 9.25 -10.83 18.32
N LYS A 98 10.49 -10.39 18.47
CA LYS A 98 11.18 -9.53 17.52
C LYS A 98 12.10 -10.38 16.63
N PRO A 99 12.13 -10.16 15.31
CA PRO A 99 13.02 -10.92 14.44
C PRO A 99 14.48 -10.62 14.76
N ALA A 100 15.32 -11.66 14.74
CA ALA A 100 16.76 -11.54 14.98
C ALA A 100 17.49 -10.74 13.89
N HIS A 101 16.94 -10.71 12.67
CA HIS A 101 17.50 -9.99 11.52
C HIS A 101 16.46 -9.09 10.88
N GLY A 102 16.89 -7.96 10.31
CA GLY A 102 15.99 -7.02 9.64
C GLY A 102 15.03 -6.29 10.58
N ILE A 103 15.42 -6.10 11.86
CA ILE A 103 14.57 -5.49 12.90
C ILE A 103 14.01 -4.13 12.50
N GLN A 104 14.77 -3.32 11.73
CA GLN A 104 14.30 -1.99 11.28
C GLN A 104 13.15 -2.07 10.29
N ASP A 105 13.22 -2.98 9.32
CA ASP A 105 12.16 -3.20 8.37
C ASP A 105 10.92 -3.77 9.06
N ALA A 106 11.11 -4.72 9.98
CA ALA A 106 10.02 -5.27 10.79
C ALA A 106 9.36 -4.19 11.68
N ALA A 107 10.16 -3.37 12.36
CA ALA A 107 9.67 -2.25 13.15
C ALA A 107 8.90 -1.23 12.30
N ARG A 108 9.40 -0.94 11.09
CA ARG A 108 8.70 -0.08 10.14
C ARG A 108 7.35 -0.68 9.72
N GLN A 109 7.30 -1.96 9.38
CA GLN A 109 6.07 -2.66 9.01
C GLN A 109 5.07 -2.68 10.17
N ALA A 110 5.53 -3.05 11.38
CA ALA A 110 4.70 -3.05 12.59
C ALA A 110 4.13 -1.66 12.89
N ARG A 111 4.95 -0.60 12.76
CA ARG A 111 4.49 0.78 12.94
C ARG A 111 3.33 1.11 12.01
N TYR A 112 3.48 0.83 10.71
CA TYR A 112 2.40 1.12 9.76
C TYR A 112 1.15 0.27 10.01
N ALA A 113 1.32 -1.00 10.38
CA ALA A 113 0.21 -1.89 10.70
C ALA A 113 -0.58 -1.37 11.90
N LEU A 114 0.09 -1.04 13.01
CA LEU A 114 -0.53 -0.51 14.23
C LEU A 114 -1.26 0.82 13.97
N LEU A 115 -0.60 1.76 13.30
CA LEU A 115 -1.19 3.06 12.99
C LEU A 115 -2.45 2.92 12.11
N ARG A 116 -2.41 2.07 11.09
CA ARG A 116 -3.52 1.84 10.17
C ARG A 116 -4.68 1.14 10.88
N GLN A 117 -4.37 0.10 11.65
CA GLN A 117 -5.38 -0.64 12.41
C GLN A 117 -6.11 0.29 13.38
N THR A 118 -5.37 1.04 14.21
CA THR A 118 -5.96 1.96 15.19
C THR A 118 -6.80 3.05 14.53
N ALA A 119 -6.33 3.64 13.43
CA ALA A 119 -7.08 4.65 12.72
C ALA A 119 -8.37 4.07 12.10
N ALA A 120 -8.32 2.87 11.52
CA ALA A 120 -9.48 2.17 10.98
C ALA A 120 -10.51 1.82 12.07
N GLU A 121 -10.06 1.27 13.21
CA GLU A 121 -10.92 0.94 14.36
C GLU A 121 -11.65 2.17 14.92
N GLN A 122 -11.04 3.34 14.83
CA GLN A 122 -11.62 4.61 15.25
C GLN A 122 -12.38 5.35 14.14
N GLY A 123 -12.49 4.76 12.93
CA GLY A 123 -13.16 5.36 11.79
C GLY A 123 -12.47 6.64 11.28
N ILE A 124 -11.15 6.76 11.45
CA ILE A 124 -10.36 7.89 10.97
C ILE A 124 -9.83 7.58 9.57
N LEU A 125 -10.22 8.41 8.60
CA LEU A 125 -9.87 8.21 7.19
C LEU A 125 -8.51 8.81 6.78
N HIS A 126 -7.90 9.65 7.62
CA HIS A 126 -6.70 10.41 7.27
C HIS A 126 -5.59 10.19 8.31
N LEU A 127 -4.51 9.52 7.89
CA LEU A 127 -3.29 9.35 8.68
C LEU A 127 -2.18 10.25 8.14
N LEU A 128 -1.73 11.21 8.94
CA LEU A 128 -0.70 12.18 8.60
C LEU A 128 0.68 11.71 9.06
N LEU A 129 1.67 11.87 8.18
CA LEU A 129 3.07 11.52 8.41
C LEU A 129 3.97 12.75 8.20
N ALA A 130 4.91 12.98 9.11
CA ALA A 130 5.75 14.17 9.16
C ALA A 130 7.01 14.10 8.26
N HIS A 131 6.92 13.46 7.10
CA HIS A 131 8.01 13.53 6.12
C HIS A 131 8.10 14.94 5.53
N HIS A 132 9.31 15.45 5.43
CA HIS A 132 9.60 16.82 5.04
C HIS A 132 10.50 16.91 3.80
N GLN A 133 10.90 18.13 3.40
CA GLN A 133 11.66 18.40 2.17
C GLN A 133 12.99 17.65 2.12
N ASP A 134 13.72 17.63 3.24
CA ASP A 134 15.02 16.94 3.30
C ASP A 134 14.85 15.42 3.12
N ASP A 135 13.77 14.81 3.65
CA ASP A 135 13.44 13.40 3.42
C ASP A 135 13.19 13.10 1.94
N GLN A 136 12.61 14.05 1.20
CA GLN A 136 12.42 13.92 -0.26
C GLN A 136 13.76 13.88 -0.99
N ALA A 137 14.67 14.79 -0.65
CA ALA A 137 16.02 14.84 -1.22
C ALA A 137 16.79 13.53 -0.94
N GLU A 138 16.78 13.09 0.31
CA GLU A 138 17.40 11.81 0.72
C GLU A 138 16.83 10.63 -0.06
N THR A 139 15.51 10.56 -0.17
CA THR A 139 14.81 9.46 -0.85
C THR A 139 15.14 9.45 -2.35
N LEU A 140 15.17 10.61 -3.00
CA LEU A 140 15.54 10.73 -4.41
C LEU A 140 16.96 10.20 -4.64
N LEU A 141 17.95 10.64 -3.86
CA LEU A 141 19.33 10.21 -4.01
C LEU A 141 19.51 8.71 -3.75
N GLN A 142 18.88 8.17 -2.70
CA GLN A 142 18.90 6.75 -2.41
C GLN A 142 18.32 5.90 -3.56
N ARG A 143 17.30 6.40 -4.22
CA ARG A 143 16.68 5.70 -5.35
C ARG A 143 17.45 5.88 -6.64
N LEU A 144 18.05 7.05 -6.84
CA LEU A 144 18.96 7.31 -7.97
C LEU A 144 20.16 6.38 -7.93
N SER A 145 20.80 6.20 -6.76
CA SER A 145 21.93 5.30 -6.59
C SER A 145 21.61 3.81 -6.83
N ARG A 146 20.30 3.46 -6.82
CA ARG A 146 19.80 2.10 -7.12
C ARG A 146 19.33 1.95 -8.57
N GLY A 147 19.50 2.96 -9.42
CA GLY A 147 19.04 2.94 -10.81
C GLY A 147 17.52 2.96 -10.97
N SER A 148 16.81 3.64 -10.06
CA SER A 148 15.34 3.73 -10.14
C SER A 148 14.91 4.60 -11.31
N GLY A 149 13.85 4.20 -12.02
CA GLY A 149 13.15 5.01 -13.01
C GLY A 149 12.25 6.09 -12.42
N VAL A 150 11.36 6.65 -13.24
CA VAL A 150 10.47 7.78 -12.90
C VAL A 150 9.73 7.58 -11.57
N ASP A 151 9.15 6.39 -11.34
CA ASP A 151 8.38 6.10 -10.12
C ASP A 151 9.22 6.18 -8.85
N GLY A 152 10.45 5.67 -8.93
CA GLY A 152 11.37 5.75 -7.82
C GLY A 152 11.87 7.16 -7.59
N LEU A 153 12.31 7.85 -8.64
CA LEU A 153 12.86 9.21 -8.54
C LEU A 153 11.81 10.27 -8.19
N ALA A 154 10.52 9.99 -8.39
CA ALA A 154 9.44 10.82 -7.86
C ALA A 154 9.39 10.87 -6.33
N ALA A 155 10.26 10.13 -5.64
CA ALA A 155 10.36 10.03 -4.19
C ALA A 155 9.02 9.72 -3.50
N MET A 156 8.62 10.44 -2.44
CA MET A 156 7.38 10.17 -1.72
C MET A 156 6.22 10.97 -2.30
N SER A 157 5.05 10.32 -2.42
CA SER A 157 3.82 11.01 -2.78
C SER A 157 3.21 11.75 -1.59
N PRO A 158 2.61 12.93 -1.80
CA PRO A 158 1.88 13.64 -0.76
C PRO A 158 0.64 12.88 -0.29
N VAL A 159 0.00 12.11 -1.18
CA VAL A 159 -1.16 11.25 -0.87
C VAL A 159 -0.87 9.83 -1.32
N VAL A 160 -1.25 8.86 -0.50
CA VAL A 160 -1.32 7.44 -0.87
C VAL A 160 -2.68 6.92 -0.40
N GLU A 161 -3.50 6.51 -1.37
CA GLU A 161 -4.79 5.91 -1.08
C GLU A 161 -4.62 4.44 -0.67
N LEU A 162 -5.25 4.05 0.42
CA LEU A 162 -5.33 2.68 0.91
C LEU A 162 -6.80 2.28 0.98
N PRO A 163 -7.14 0.99 0.99
CA PRO A 163 -8.53 0.54 1.05
C PRO A 163 -9.32 1.10 2.24
N GLU A 164 -8.66 1.32 3.37
CA GLU A 164 -9.27 1.74 4.63
C GLU A 164 -9.04 3.22 4.96
N MET A 165 -8.04 3.88 4.36
CA MET A 165 -7.68 5.26 4.69
C MET A 165 -6.73 5.90 3.68
N ARG A 166 -6.45 7.18 3.87
CA ARG A 166 -5.45 7.93 3.11
C ARG A 166 -4.22 8.22 3.98
N LEU A 167 -3.02 7.94 3.47
CA LEU A 167 -1.76 8.39 4.06
C LEU A 167 -1.39 9.74 3.46
N LEU A 168 -1.23 10.75 4.29
CA LEU A 168 -0.98 12.12 3.87
C LEU A 168 0.38 12.60 4.38
N ARG A 169 1.10 13.36 3.55
CA ARG A 169 2.41 13.96 3.89
C ARG A 169 2.41 15.45 3.56
N PRO A 170 1.80 16.27 4.41
CA PRO A 170 1.62 17.70 4.11
C PRO A 170 2.90 18.52 4.17
N LEU A 171 3.98 17.99 4.75
CA LEU A 171 5.23 18.73 4.97
C LEU A 171 6.31 18.47 3.90
N LEU A 172 6.01 17.74 2.81
CA LEU A 172 7.03 17.35 1.82
C LEU A 172 7.75 18.54 1.11
N GLU A 173 7.18 19.72 1.17
CA GLU A 173 7.78 20.94 0.62
C GLU A 173 8.35 21.87 1.70
N VAL A 174 8.30 21.47 2.97
CA VAL A 174 8.73 22.28 4.10
C VAL A 174 10.13 21.87 4.55
N PRO A 175 11.09 22.79 4.62
CA PRO A 175 12.41 22.51 5.17
C PRO A 175 12.34 22.16 6.66
N ARG A 176 13.16 21.22 7.12
CA ARG A 176 13.24 20.84 8.53
C ARG A 176 13.48 22.04 9.45
N ALA A 177 14.39 22.93 9.06
CA ALA A 177 14.71 24.15 9.84
C ALA A 177 13.48 25.02 10.11
N ALA A 178 12.52 25.08 9.17
CA ALA A 178 11.27 25.83 9.38
C ALA A 178 10.36 25.17 10.43
N LEU A 179 10.36 23.83 10.52
CA LEU A 179 9.61 23.08 11.54
C LEU A 179 10.20 23.29 12.94
N GLU A 180 11.54 23.26 13.05
CA GLU A 180 12.25 23.55 14.30
C GLU A 180 12.03 25.00 14.77
N ALA A 181 12.08 25.97 13.82
CA ALA A 181 11.78 27.38 14.11
C ALA A 181 10.34 27.57 14.59
N PHE A 182 9.37 26.90 13.94
CA PHE A 182 7.97 26.92 14.37
C PHE A 182 7.80 26.42 15.80
N LEU A 183 8.40 25.27 16.16
CA LEU A 183 8.31 24.72 17.52
C LEU A 183 9.01 25.61 18.55
N THR A 184 10.13 26.22 18.20
CA THR A 184 10.83 27.17 19.06
C THR A 184 9.94 28.38 19.37
N ALA A 185 9.27 28.93 18.37
CA ALA A 185 8.32 30.03 18.54
C ALA A 185 7.08 29.63 19.37
N GLU A 186 6.68 28.34 19.31
CA GLU A 186 5.61 27.76 20.14
C GLU A 186 6.05 27.45 21.59
N GLY A 187 7.32 27.59 21.91
CA GLY A 187 7.87 27.17 23.20
C GLY A 187 7.78 25.65 23.41
N GLN A 188 7.71 24.88 22.32
CA GLN A 188 7.61 23.42 22.38
C GLN A 188 8.98 22.77 22.25
N VAL A 189 9.37 22.06 23.30
CA VAL A 189 10.55 21.18 23.29
C VAL A 189 10.23 19.86 22.60
N TRP A 190 11.25 19.19 22.08
CA TRP A 190 11.14 17.91 21.40
C TRP A 190 12.26 16.94 21.82
N ILE A 191 12.10 15.67 21.50
CA ILE A 191 13.09 14.62 21.73
C ILE A 191 14.08 14.63 20.56
N ASP A 192 15.35 14.80 20.85
CA ASP A 192 16.45 14.63 19.89
C ASP A 192 17.06 13.24 20.04
N ASP A 193 16.59 12.28 19.23
CA ASP A 193 17.06 10.89 19.27
C ASP A 193 18.51 10.82 18.76
N PRO A 194 19.48 10.38 19.58
CA PRO A 194 20.89 10.25 19.19
C PRO A 194 21.10 9.34 17.96
N SER A 195 20.20 8.39 17.71
CA SER A 195 20.27 7.51 16.54
C SER A 195 20.16 8.26 15.22
N ASN A 196 19.53 9.45 15.20
CA ASN A 196 19.43 10.32 14.02
C ASN A 196 20.79 10.90 13.56
N ARG A 197 21.84 10.77 14.40
CA ARG A 197 23.22 11.25 14.13
C ARG A 197 24.18 10.12 13.79
N SER A 198 23.79 8.86 13.91
CA SER A 198 24.68 7.72 13.68
C SER A 198 24.96 7.48 12.20
N SER A 199 26.22 7.59 11.77
CA SER A 199 26.71 7.33 10.41
C SER A 199 26.51 5.88 9.93
N THR A 200 26.16 4.97 10.83
CA THR A 200 25.78 3.59 10.50
C THR A 200 24.55 3.56 9.57
N TYR A 201 23.71 4.58 9.64
CA TYR A 201 22.49 4.65 8.83
C TYR A 201 22.73 5.31 7.47
N GLN A 202 22.24 4.67 6.42
CA GLN A 202 22.35 5.17 5.04
C GLN A 202 21.87 6.62 4.88
N ARG A 203 20.82 7.03 5.60
CA ARG A 203 20.28 8.40 5.54
C ARG A 203 21.26 9.44 6.05
N VAL A 204 22.00 9.16 7.12
CA VAL A 204 23.00 10.09 7.66
C VAL A 204 24.11 10.31 6.62
N ARG A 205 24.61 9.23 6.01
CA ARG A 205 25.60 9.33 4.93
C ARG A 205 25.12 10.14 3.73
N VAL A 206 23.84 10.00 3.37
CA VAL A 206 23.25 10.82 2.28
C VAL A 206 23.17 12.29 2.65
N ARG A 207 22.83 12.63 3.90
CA ARG A 207 22.84 14.02 4.39
C ARG A 207 24.24 14.62 4.37
N ASP A 208 25.23 13.87 4.80
CA ASP A 208 26.62 14.33 4.78
C ASP A 208 27.13 14.53 3.36
N PHE A 209 26.80 13.63 2.44
CA PHE A 209 27.09 13.78 1.01
C PHE A 209 26.43 15.05 0.43
N LEU A 210 25.14 15.28 0.70
CA LEU A 210 24.45 16.50 0.26
C LEU A 210 25.17 17.78 0.72
N ARG A 211 25.60 17.82 1.99
CA ARG A 211 26.31 18.96 2.54
C ARG A 211 27.69 19.13 1.91
N GLN A 212 28.45 18.06 1.73
CA GLN A 212 29.80 18.07 1.17
C GLN A 212 29.80 18.53 -0.29
N GLU A 213 28.83 18.07 -1.09
CA GLU A 213 28.71 18.42 -2.51
C GLU A 213 27.93 19.71 -2.75
N GLY A 214 27.47 20.40 -1.71
CA GLY A 214 26.69 21.63 -1.83
C GLY A 214 25.34 21.43 -2.53
N LEU A 215 24.77 20.23 -2.49
CA LEU A 215 23.49 19.91 -3.12
C LEU A 215 22.34 20.39 -2.23
N GLU A 216 21.58 21.36 -2.71
CA GLU A 216 20.45 21.93 -1.99
C GLU A 216 19.26 20.96 -1.98
N ALA A 217 18.77 20.61 -0.79
CA ALA A 217 17.61 19.73 -0.61
C ALA A 217 16.36 20.26 -1.36
N GLU A 218 16.21 21.59 -1.42
CA GLU A 218 15.12 22.25 -2.14
C GLU A 218 15.12 21.89 -3.63
N ARG A 219 16.26 21.98 -4.31
CA ARG A 219 16.38 21.67 -5.75
C ARG A 219 16.07 20.20 -6.03
N LEU A 220 16.54 19.30 -5.17
CA LEU A 220 16.25 17.87 -5.28
C LEU A 220 14.77 17.58 -5.05
N ALA A 221 14.13 18.24 -4.08
CA ALA A 221 12.69 18.11 -3.85
C ALA A 221 11.87 18.65 -5.04
N VAL A 222 12.30 19.75 -5.66
CA VAL A 222 11.69 20.27 -6.91
C VAL A 222 11.81 19.25 -8.05
N THR A 223 12.97 18.60 -8.20
CA THR A 223 13.18 17.54 -9.19
C THR A 223 12.26 16.34 -8.90
N ALA A 224 12.19 15.87 -7.66
CA ALA A 224 11.29 14.79 -7.25
C ALA A 224 9.83 15.11 -7.57
N ARG A 225 9.39 16.35 -7.29
CA ARG A 225 8.03 16.82 -7.60
C ARG A 225 7.76 16.83 -9.11
N SER A 226 8.73 17.25 -9.92
CA SER A 226 8.59 17.25 -11.38
C SER A 226 8.45 15.83 -11.94
N LEU A 227 9.27 14.90 -11.44
CA LEU A 227 9.16 13.47 -11.75
C LEU A 227 7.84 12.87 -11.22
N GLY A 228 7.33 13.37 -10.10
CA GLY A 228 6.01 13.00 -9.59
C GLY A 228 4.88 13.36 -10.56
N ARG A 229 4.92 14.56 -11.20
CA ARG A 229 3.96 14.92 -12.27
C ARG A 229 4.08 14.01 -13.48
N ALA A 230 5.30 13.67 -13.89
CA ALA A 230 5.53 12.72 -14.99
C ALA A 230 4.95 11.33 -14.65
N ARG A 231 5.18 10.84 -13.42
CA ARG A 231 4.58 9.60 -12.93
C ARG A 231 3.05 9.63 -13.01
N GLN A 232 2.41 10.70 -12.55
CA GLN A 232 0.95 10.85 -12.60
C GLN A 232 0.43 10.80 -14.04
N ALA A 233 1.08 11.46 -14.98
CA ALA A 233 0.72 11.41 -16.39
C ALA A 233 0.82 9.97 -16.95
N LEU A 234 1.87 9.24 -16.60
CA LEU A 234 2.04 7.82 -16.98
C LEU A 234 0.99 6.91 -16.33
N GLU A 235 0.61 7.17 -15.08
CA GLU A 235 -0.45 6.42 -14.38
C GLU A 235 -1.81 6.62 -15.08
N ILE A 236 -2.16 7.86 -15.44
CA ILE A 236 -3.38 8.17 -16.18
C ILE A 236 -3.37 7.47 -17.55
N ALA A 237 -2.28 7.59 -18.30
CA ALA A 237 -2.15 6.92 -19.60
C ALA A 237 -2.24 5.38 -19.47
N THR A 238 -1.69 4.81 -18.39
CA THR A 238 -1.79 3.37 -18.11
C THR A 238 -3.23 2.96 -17.78
N ALA A 239 -3.97 3.78 -17.02
CA ALA A 239 -5.37 3.52 -16.72
C ALA A 239 -6.24 3.56 -17.99
N ASP A 240 -6.01 4.56 -18.88
CA ASP A 240 -6.71 4.65 -20.16
C ASP A 240 -6.40 3.45 -21.07
N LEU A 241 -5.14 3.03 -21.13
CA LEU A 241 -4.74 1.83 -21.86
C LEU A 241 -5.39 0.58 -21.26
N SER A 242 -5.44 0.46 -19.93
CA SER A 242 -6.09 -0.65 -19.23
C SER A 242 -7.57 -0.77 -19.61
N ALA A 243 -8.29 0.34 -19.63
CA ALA A 243 -9.72 0.36 -20.00
C ALA A 243 -9.97 -0.14 -21.43
N ARG A 244 -9.01 0.05 -22.35
CA ARG A 244 -9.11 -0.39 -23.76
C ARG A 244 -8.58 -1.79 -24.00
N ALA A 245 -7.50 -2.17 -23.31
CA ALA A 245 -6.76 -3.40 -23.58
C ALA A 245 -7.14 -4.58 -22.70
N VAL A 246 -7.77 -4.35 -21.52
CA VAL A 246 -7.99 -5.40 -20.52
C VAL A 246 -9.44 -5.64 -20.23
N THR A 247 -9.83 -6.92 -20.17
CA THR A 247 -11.12 -7.35 -19.62
C THR A 247 -10.83 -8.23 -18.39
N LEU A 248 -11.10 -7.71 -17.21
CA LEU A 248 -10.93 -8.40 -15.93
C LEU A 248 -12.19 -9.21 -15.60
N HIS A 249 -12.01 -10.47 -15.19
CA HIS A 249 -13.11 -11.37 -14.84
C HIS A 249 -13.18 -11.60 -13.32
N PRO A 250 -14.39 -11.61 -12.70
CA PRO A 250 -14.56 -11.85 -11.25
C PRO A 250 -13.97 -13.19 -10.75
N ALA A 251 -13.75 -14.15 -11.62
CA ALA A 251 -13.07 -15.41 -11.30
C ALA A 251 -11.54 -15.29 -11.21
N GLY A 252 -10.99 -14.07 -11.17
CA GLY A 252 -9.57 -13.83 -10.90
C GLY A 252 -8.62 -14.12 -12.07
N PHE A 253 -9.05 -13.85 -13.29
CA PHE A 253 -8.24 -13.85 -14.50
C PHE A 253 -8.58 -12.65 -15.37
N LEU A 254 -7.77 -12.35 -16.38
CA LEU A 254 -8.06 -11.30 -17.34
C LEU A 254 -7.72 -11.73 -18.79
N HIS A 255 -8.37 -11.07 -19.71
CA HIS A 255 -8.00 -11.07 -21.13
C HIS A 255 -7.29 -9.75 -21.46
N LEU A 256 -6.15 -9.86 -22.13
CA LEU A 256 -5.35 -8.73 -22.61
C LEU A 256 -5.32 -8.73 -24.14
N ASP A 257 -5.59 -7.57 -24.72
CA ASP A 257 -5.44 -7.36 -26.17
C ASP A 257 -4.00 -6.98 -26.50
N PRO A 258 -3.23 -7.89 -27.16
CA PRO A 258 -1.84 -7.62 -27.47
C PRO A 258 -1.67 -6.54 -28.55
N VAL A 259 -2.65 -6.36 -29.47
CA VAL A 259 -2.57 -5.36 -30.54
C VAL A 259 -2.66 -3.96 -29.93
N VAL A 260 -3.65 -3.75 -29.06
CA VAL A 260 -3.83 -2.48 -28.34
C VAL A 260 -2.66 -2.19 -27.42
N LEU A 261 -2.10 -3.23 -26.77
CA LEU A 261 -0.94 -3.08 -25.88
C LEU A 261 0.30 -2.64 -26.68
N HIS A 262 0.62 -3.30 -27.79
CA HIS A 262 1.80 -2.99 -28.60
C HIS A 262 1.69 -1.65 -29.36
N ALA A 263 0.49 -1.13 -29.58
CA ALA A 263 0.28 0.19 -30.17
C ALA A 263 0.52 1.34 -29.18
N ALA A 264 0.63 1.06 -27.88
CA ALA A 264 0.89 2.07 -26.85
C ALA A 264 2.39 2.40 -26.75
N PRO A 265 2.77 3.58 -26.19
CA PRO A 265 4.14 3.85 -25.81
C PRO A 265 4.69 2.75 -24.89
N GLU A 266 5.94 2.34 -25.11
CA GLU A 266 6.56 1.19 -24.45
C GLU A 266 6.47 1.25 -22.92
N GLU A 267 6.79 2.41 -22.32
CA GLU A 267 6.72 2.59 -20.86
C GLU A 267 5.29 2.36 -20.33
N VAL A 268 4.26 2.80 -21.07
CA VAL A 268 2.85 2.62 -20.67
C VAL A 268 2.43 1.16 -20.82
N ALA A 269 2.89 0.48 -21.88
CA ALA A 269 2.67 -0.95 -22.09
C ALA A 269 3.32 -1.81 -20.99
N LEU A 270 4.57 -1.51 -20.63
CA LEU A 270 5.29 -2.18 -19.54
C LEU A 270 4.60 -2.00 -18.20
N ARG A 271 4.12 -0.78 -17.90
CA ARG A 271 3.35 -0.48 -16.67
C ARG A 271 2.06 -1.28 -16.60
N LEU A 272 1.30 -1.33 -17.70
CA LEU A 272 0.06 -2.11 -17.76
C LEU A 272 0.34 -3.60 -17.59
N LEU A 273 1.34 -4.13 -18.28
CA LEU A 273 1.74 -5.55 -18.17
C LEU A 273 2.13 -5.91 -16.73
N ALA A 274 2.92 -5.05 -16.08
CA ALA A 274 3.28 -5.22 -14.67
C ALA A 274 2.05 -5.16 -13.75
N ALA A 275 1.10 -4.25 -14.02
CA ALA A 275 -0.13 -4.12 -13.24
C ALA A 275 -1.03 -5.36 -13.40
N CYS A 276 -1.18 -5.88 -14.62
CA CYS A 276 -1.91 -7.13 -14.90
C CYS A 276 -1.31 -8.31 -14.10
N CYS A 277 0.01 -8.47 -14.15
CA CYS A 277 0.69 -9.54 -13.42
C CYS A 277 0.52 -9.40 -11.91
N ARG A 278 0.66 -8.20 -11.34
CA ARG A 278 0.46 -7.97 -9.90
C ARG A 278 -0.98 -8.25 -9.46
N CYS A 279 -1.96 -7.82 -10.24
CA CYS A 279 -3.37 -8.04 -9.96
C CYS A 279 -3.71 -9.54 -9.90
N ILE A 280 -3.22 -10.32 -10.84
CA ILE A 280 -3.53 -11.75 -10.97
C ILE A 280 -2.65 -12.63 -10.07
N SER A 281 -1.44 -12.17 -9.71
CA SER A 281 -0.54 -12.96 -8.85
C SER A 281 -0.87 -12.95 -7.36
N GLY A 282 -1.83 -12.12 -6.92
CA GLY A 282 -2.16 -11.99 -5.49
C GLY A 282 -1.19 -11.09 -4.72
N GLY A 283 -0.51 -10.15 -5.39
CA GLY A 283 0.29 -9.14 -4.71
C GLY A 283 1.72 -9.57 -4.39
N ALA A 284 2.52 -9.94 -5.38
CA ALA A 284 3.95 -10.14 -5.17
C ALA A 284 4.60 -8.92 -4.52
N ALA A 285 5.42 -9.15 -3.47
CA ALA A 285 5.99 -8.10 -2.61
C ALA A 285 6.84 -7.06 -3.38
N TYR A 286 7.42 -7.44 -4.52
CA TYR A 286 8.29 -6.58 -5.33
C TYR A 286 7.81 -6.51 -6.78
N PRO A 287 7.88 -5.32 -7.42
CA PRO A 287 7.63 -5.21 -8.84
C PRO A 287 8.64 -6.07 -9.63
N PRO A 288 8.22 -6.65 -10.77
CA PRO A 288 9.13 -7.35 -11.64
C PRO A 288 10.29 -6.45 -12.10
N ARG A 289 11.46 -7.04 -12.35
CA ARG A 289 12.60 -6.31 -12.93
C ARG A 289 12.26 -5.85 -14.35
N LEU A 290 12.71 -4.65 -14.70
CA LEU A 290 12.40 -4.03 -15.98
C LEU A 290 12.87 -4.90 -17.17
N ASP A 291 14.11 -5.40 -17.14
CA ASP A 291 14.69 -6.27 -18.18
C ASP A 291 13.83 -7.51 -18.47
N LYS A 292 13.22 -8.06 -17.43
CA LYS A 292 12.32 -9.22 -17.57
C LYS A 292 10.96 -8.84 -18.16
N LEU A 293 10.45 -7.66 -17.82
CA LEU A 293 9.20 -7.14 -18.39
C LEU A 293 9.35 -6.79 -19.87
N GLU A 294 10.45 -6.14 -20.25
CA GLU A 294 10.79 -5.83 -21.64
C GLU A 294 10.85 -7.10 -22.50
N ARG A 295 11.56 -8.12 -21.99
CA ARG A 295 11.61 -9.43 -22.66
C ARG A 295 10.24 -10.07 -22.77
N LEU A 296 9.42 -10.03 -21.70
CA LEU A 296 8.07 -10.56 -21.75
C LEU A 296 7.22 -9.84 -22.80
N LEU A 297 7.28 -8.50 -22.84
CA LEU A 297 6.54 -7.68 -23.81
C LEU A 297 6.91 -8.06 -25.25
N ALA A 298 8.20 -8.22 -25.55
CA ALA A 298 8.69 -8.63 -26.88
C ALA A 298 8.27 -10.06 -27.29
N GLU A 299 8.01 -10.94 -26.32
CA GLU A 299 7.64 -12.33 -26.54
C GLU A 299 6.14 -12.62 -26.43
N LEU A 300 5.31 -11.61 -26.12
CA LEU A 300 3.87 -11.78 -25.98
C LEU A 300 3.25 -12.36 -27.27
N GLY A 301 2.36 -13.34 -27.08
CA GLY A 301 1.70 -14.02 -28.19
C GLY A 301 2.46 -15.21 -28.78
N ARG A 302 3.74 -15.40 -28.45
CA ARG A 302 4.57 -16.54 -28.97
C ARG A 302 4.40 -17.83 -28.15
N GLY A 303 3.20 -18.10 -27.67
CA GLY A 303 2.91 -19.29 -26.88
C GLY A 303 2.72 -18.99 -25.38
N ARG A 304 2.72 -20.05 -24.59
CA ARG A 304 2.50 -19.98 -23.13
C ARG A 304 3.76 -19.50 -22.40
N ARG A 305 3.61 -18.59 -21.45
CA ARG A 305 4.68 -18.03 -20.61
C ARG A 305 4.26 -17.97 -19.15
N SER A 306 5.17 -18.31 -18.23
CA SER A 306 5.03 -18.04 -16.80
C SER A 306 5.82 -16.79 -16.43
N PHE A 307 5.19 -15.87 -15.73
CA PHE A 307 5.83 -14.64 -15.29
C PHE A 307 5.19 -14.09 -14.02
N GLY A 308 6.01 -13.82 -12.99
CA GLY A 308 5.57 -13.15 -11.75
C GLY A 308 4.42 -13.86 -11.02
N GLY A 309 4.31 -15.20 -11.12
CA GLY A 309 3.23 -15.99 -10.55
C GLY A 309 1.95 -15.98 -11.39
N CYS A 310 2.05 -15.54 -12.65
CA CYS A 310 0.99 -15.58 -13.63
C CYS A 310 1.37 -16.50 -14.79
N LEU A 311 0.35 -17.08 -15.40
CA LEU A 311 0.41 -17.81 -16.65
C LEU A 311 -0.23 -16.96 -17.75
N ILE A 312 0.52 -16.65 -18.78
CA ILE A 312 0.07 -15.89 -19.96
C ILE A 312 0.03 -16.82 -21.15
N ALA A 313 -1.09 -16.95 -21.81
CA ALA A 313 -1.28 -17.86 -22.92
C ALA A 313 -2.17 -17.26 -24.00
N PRO A 314 -1.98 -17.59 -25.29
CA PRO A 314 -2.93 -17.24 -26.33
C PRO A 314 -4.34 -17.75 -26.01
N SER A 315 -5.35 -16.95 -26.34
CA SER A 315 -6.77 -17.21 -26.13
C SER A 315 -7.57 -16.93 -27.40
N ARG A 316 -8.86 -17.26 -27.37
CA ARG A 316 -9.76 -17.03 -28.51
C ARG A 316 -9.81 -15.54 -28.91
N GLY A 317 -10.00 -15.26 -30.20
CA GLY A 317 -10.11 -13.90 -30.71
C GLY A 317 -8.81 -13.08 -30.69
N GLY A 318 -7.64 -13.75 -30.74
CA GLY A 318 -6.33 -13.07 -30.75
C GLY A 318 -5.93 -12.43 -29.42
N ARG A 319 -6.70 -12.64 -28.36
CA ARG A 319 -6.39 -12.13 -27.02
C ARG A 319 -5.42 -13.05 -26.27
N LEU A 320 -4.84 -12.52 -25.20
CA LEU A 320 -4.05 -13.29 -24.25
C LEU A 320 -4.87 -13.51 -22.97
N LEU A 321 -4.91 -14.75 -22.48
CA LEU A 321 -5.40 -15.08 -21.15
C LEU A 321 -4.27 -14.92 -20.14
N VAL A 322 -4.47 -14.10 -19.11
CA VAL A 322 -3.60 -13.99 -17.95
C VAL A 322 -4.31 -14.59 -16.75
N SER A 323 -3.79 -15.66 -16.22
CA SER A 323 -4.33 -16.40 -15.08
C SER A 323 -3.26 -16.63 -14.02
N ARG A 324 -3.68 -17.00 -12.82
CA ARG A 324 -2.76 -17.37 -11.73
C ARG A 324 -1.99 -18.64 -12.08
N GLU A 325 -0.71 -18.68 -11.77
CA GLU A 325 0.14 -19.86 -11.93
C GLU A 325 -0.20 -20.89 -10.82
N PRO A 326 -0.64 -22.11 -11.15
CA PRO A 326 -1.11 -23.09 -10.16
C PRO A 326 -0.06 -23.47 -9.12
N GLU A 327 1.21 -23.53 -9.50
CA GLU A 327 2.34 -23.89 -8.64
C GLU A 327 2.69 -22.81 -7.60
N ARG A 328 2.10 -21.60 -7.74
CA ARG A 328 2.34 -20.44 -6.88
C ARG A 328 1.15 -20.08 -6.00
N LEU A 329 0.12 -20.91 -5.96
CA LEU A 329 -1.06 -20.70 -5.13
C LEU A 329 -0.72 -20.77 -3.64
N ALA A 330 -1.47 -20.02 -2.83
CA ALA A 330 -1.42 -20.15 -1.40
C ALA A 330 -1.82 -21.56 -0.94
N LYS A 331 -1.22 -21.98 0.16
CA LYS A 331 -1.60 -23.28 0.79
C LYS A 331 -3.06 -23.22 1.25
N PRO A 332 -3.74 -24.36 1.29
CA PRO A 332 -5.06 -24.43 1.90
C PRO A 332 -5.04 -24.00 3.38
N VAL A 333 -6.13 -23.40 3.82
CA VAL A 333 -6.31 -22.87 5.18
C VAL A 333 -7.48 -23.60 5.83
N GLU A 334 -7.26 -24.08 7.05
CA GLU A 334 -8.35 -24.60 7.89
C GLU A 334 -9.05 -23.43 8.58
N VAL A 335 -10.38 -23.39 8.46
CA VAL A 335 -11.23 -22.35 9.04
C VAL A 335 -12.17 -23.00 10.04
N ALA A 336 -12.15 -22.53 11.28
CA ALA A 336 -12.92 -23.11 12.38
C ALA A 336 -14.17 -22.30 12.77
N SER A 337 -14.41 -21.15 12.14
CA SER A 337 -15.54 -20.26 12.44
C SER A 337 -16.01 -19.48 11.23
N ALA A 338 -17.26 -19.06 11.26
CA ALA A 338 -17.82 -18.09 10.32
C ALA A 338 -17.05 -16.76 10.36
N GLY A 339 -17.06 -16.02 9.25
CA GLY A 339 -16.41 -14.72 9.13
C GLY A 339 -15.79 -14.49 7.76
N GLU A 340 -14.95 -13.48 7.68
CA GLU A 340 -14.23 -13.13 6.45
C GLU A 340 -12.88 -13.86 6.40
N LEU A 341 -12.60 -14.48 5.24
CA LEU A 341 -11.31 -15.09 4.93
C LEU A 341 -10.73 -14.46 3.68
N ARG A 342 -9.46 -14.02 3.74
CA ARG A 342 -8.67 -13.70 2.55
C ARG A 342 -7.82 -14.90 2.15
N TRP A 343 -7.92 -15.32 0.88
CA TRP A 343 -7.14 -16.44 0.35
C TRP A 343 -6.38 -16.07 -0.93
N ASP A 344 -5.14 -16.55 -1.02
CA ASP A 344 -4.20 -16.36 -2.15
C ASP A 344 -3.93 -14.88 -2.52
N GLY A 345 -4.17 -13.93 -1.58
CA GLY A 345 -4.04 -12.49 -1.85
C GLY A 345 -4.99 -11.95 -2.92
N ARG A 346 -5.93 -12.77 -3.41
CA ARG A 346 -6.82 -12.46 -4.53
C ARG A 346 -8.29 -12.50 -4.18
N PHE A 347 -8.70 -13.37 -3.29
CA PHE A 347 -10.10 -13.60 -3.00
C PHE A 347 -10.45 -13.29 -1.56
N ARG A 348 -11.62 -12.70 -1.38
CA ARG A 348 -12.29 -12.50 -0.11
C ARG A 348 -13.52 -13.40 -0.09
N LEU A 349 -13.56 -14.33 0.86
CA LEU A 349 -14.67 -15.25 1.07
C LEU A 349 -15.41 -14.82 2.34
N ILE A 350 -16.73 -14.79 2.26
CA ILE A 350 -17.61 -14.63 3.43
C ILE A 350 -18.16 -16.00 3.76
N LEU A 351 -17.86 -16.48 4.95
CA LEU A 351 -18.24 -17.79 5.43
C LEU A 351 -19.30 -17.66 6.53
N SER A 352 -20.31 -18.53 6.49
CA SER A 352 -21.38 -18.61 7.50
C SER A 352 -21.59 -20.04 7.97
N GLY A 353 -22.35 -20.20 9.07
CA GLY A 353 -22.63 -21.50 9.67
C GLY A 353 -21.70 -21.86 10.84
N GLN A 354 -21.69 -23.12 11.22
CA GLN A 354 -20.90 -23.64 12.35
C GLN A 354 -20.07 -24.83 11.89
N GLY A 355 -18.92 -25.07 12.52
CA GLY A 355 -18.03 -26.16 12.21
C GLY A 355 -16.73 -25.69 11.55
N SER A 356 -16.03 -26.61 10.90
CA SER A 356 -14.78 -26.33 10.21
C SER A 356 -14.85 -26.65 8.73
N ALA A 357 -14.02 -25.96 7.93
CA ALA A 357 -13.86 -26.24 6.52
C ALA A 357 -12.43 -25.95 6.09
N ARG A 358 -11.98 -26.63 5.05
CA ARG A 358 -10.69 -26.38 4.41
C ARG A 358 -10.89 -25.59 3.13
N VAL A 359 -10.41 -24.36 3.11
CA VAL A 359 -10.46 -23.47 1.94
C VAL A 359 -9.13 -23.52 1.19
N GLY A 360 -9.16 -23.78 -0.09
CA GLY A 360 -7.97 -23.86 -0.95
C GLY A 360 -8.31 -23.80 -2.42
N ALA A 361 -7.35 -24.09 -3.28
CA ALA A 361 -7.60 -24.19 -4.71
C ALA A 361 -8.46 -25.41 -5.06
N LEU A 362 -9.33 -25.25 -6.07
CA LEU A 362 -10.04 -26.40 -6.66
C LEU A 362 -9.06 -27.50 -7.09
N GLY A 363 -7.94 -27.12 -7.72
CA GLY A 363 -6.93 -28.06 -8.16
C GLY A 363 -7.36 -28.92 -9.34
N ALA A 364 -6.43 -29.73 -9.85
CA ALA A 364 -6.71 -30.64 -10.97
C ALA A 364 -7.69 -31.74 -10.56
N ASP A 365 -7.49 -32.32 -9.37
CA ASP A 365 -8.32 -33.41 -8.86
C ASP A 365 -9.76 -32.94 -8.63
N GLY A 366 -9.95 -31.80 -7.99
CA GLY A 366 -11.28 -31.24 -7.76
C GLY A 366 -11.99 -30.85 -9.07
N LEU A 367 -11.23 -30.32 -10.05
CA LEU A 367 -11.80 -30.07 -11.38
C LEU A 367 -12.26 -31.35 -12.08
N GLN A 368 -11.48 -32.42 -11.95
CA GLN A 368 -11.85 -33.74 -12.51
C GLN A 368 -13.08 -34.31 -11.81
N GLU A 369 -13.12 -34.26 -10.46
CA GLU A 369 -14.25 -34.66 -9.64
C GLU A 369 -15.55 -33.97 -10.09
N LEU A 370 -15.54 -32.64 -10.20
CA LEU A 370 -16.73 -31.88 -10.58
C LEU A 370 -17.18 -32.19 -12.01
N ARG A 371 -16.27 -32.39 -12.95
CA ARG A 371 -16.60 -32.80 -14.33
C ARG A 371 -17.26 -34.18 -14.39
N GLN A 372 -16.78 -35.13 -13.59
CA GLN A 372 -17.37 -36.45 -13.49
C GLN A 372 -18.81 -36.41 -12.91
N GLN A 373 -19.08 -35.39 -12.07
CA GLN A 373 -20.41 -35.13 -11.53
C GLN A 373 -21.31 -34.36 -12.47
N GLY A 374 -20.84 -34.01 -13.69
CA GLY A 374 -21.61 -33.27 -14.69
C GLY A 374 -21.69 -31.77 -14.44
N VAL A 375 -20.84 -31.21 -13.59
CA VAL A 375 -20.81 -29.77 -13.32
C VAL A 375 -20.24 -29.04 -14.55
N ASP A 376 -20.98 -28.06 -15.06
CA ASP A 376 -20.49 -27.18 -16.12
C ASP A 376 -19.34 -26.28 -15.64
N VAL A 377 -18.26 -26.24 -16.39
CA VAL A 377 -17.07 -25.45 -16.09
C VAL A 377 -16.80 -24.50 -17.26
N PRO A 378 -17.34 -23.28 -17.23
CA PRO A 378 -17.25 -22.33 -18.36
C PRO A 378 -15.86 -21.71 -18.50
N PHE A 379 -14.90 -22.08 -17.66
CA PHE A 379 -13.55 -21.52 -17.65
C PHE A 379 -12.53 -22.45 -18.27
N ALA A 380 -11.47 -21.87 -18.84
CA ALA A 380 -10.28 -22.65 -19.22
C ALA A 380 -9.73 -23.42 -18.01
N ALA A 381 -9.23 -24.64 -18.23
CA ALA A 381 -8.70 -25.48 -17.14
C ALA A 381 -7.64 -24.76 -16.30
N ALA A 382 -6.77 -23.95 -16.95
CA ALA A 382 -5.75 -23.14 -16.27
C ALA A 382 -6.33 -22.11 -15.28
N VAL A 383 -7.57 -21.65 -15.48
CA VAL A 383 -8.29 -20.78 -14.56
C VAL A 383 -9.00 -21.62 -13.51
N ALA A 384 -9.77 -22.61 -13.94
CA ALA A 384 -10.61 -23.43 -13.06
C ALA A 384 -9.82 -24.03 -11.88
N VAL A 385 -8.63 -24.57 -12.14
CA VAL A 385 -7.80 -25.20 -11.08
C VAL A 385 -7.33 -24.20 -10.03
N THR A 386 -7.38 -22.90 -10.29
CA THR A 386 -6.94 -21.83 -9.39
C THR A 386 -8.06 -21.15 -8.62
N LEU A 387 -9.31 -21.55 -8.87
CA LEU A 387 -10.48 -21.01 -8.17
C LEU A 387 -10.52 -21.48 -6.71
N PRO A 388 -10.99 -20.64 -5.79
CA PRO A 388 -11.19 -21.05 -4.41
C PRO A 388 -12.32 -22.08 -4.34
N ALA A 389 -12.09 -23.12 -3.54
CA ALA A 389 -13.05 -24.18 -3.25
C ALA A 389 -12.94 -24.58 -1.78
N MET A 390 -14.05 -25.05 -1.22
CA MET A 390 -14.09 -25.69 0.08
C MET A 390 -14.02 -27.20 -0.11
N LYS A 391 -13.27 -27.87 0.76
CA LYS A 391 -13.04 -29.32 0.70
C LYS A 391 -13.18 -29.94 2.07
N ASP A 392 -13.62 -31.19 2.10
CA ASP A 392 -13.62 -32.06 3.28
C ASP A 392 -13.00 -33.42 2.94
N SER A 393 -13.14 -34.42 3.84
CA SER A 393 -12.62 -35.76 3.65
C SER A 393 -13.22 -36.50 2.44
N ALA A 394 -14.37 -36.06 1.95
CA ALA A 394 -15.08 -36.69 0.83
C ALA A 394 -14.82 -35.93 -0.51
N GLY A 395 -13.96 -34.94 -0.55
CA GLY A 395 -13.63 -34.19 -1.76
C GLY A 395 -14.13 -32.74 -1.75
N VAL A 396 -14.53 -32.19 -2.90
CA VAL A 396 -15.04 -30.83 -3.04
C VAL A 396 -16.44 -30.73 -2.44
N SER A 397 -16.59 -29.88 -1.41
CA SER A 397 -17.89 -29.60 -0.79
C SER A 397 -18.57 -28.38 -1.43
N GLU A 398 -17.81 -27.32 -1.77
CA GLU A 398 -18.32 -26.14 -2.47
C GLU A 398 -17.28 -25.58 -3.45
N ALA A 399 -17.74 -25.13 -4.62
CA ALA A 399 -16.97 -24.37 -5.60
C ALA A 399 -17.80 -23.16 -6.07
N PRO A 400 -17.77 -22.04 -5.34
CA PRO A 400 -18.76 -20.96 -5.50
C PRO A 400 -18.76 -20.33 -6.90
N HIS A 401 -17.61 -20.18 -7.55
CA HIS A 401 -17.51 -19.66 -8.91
C HIS A 401 -18.15 -20.57 -9.99
N LEU A 402 -18.39 -21.85 -9.63
CA LEU A 402 -19.04 -22.84 -10.50
C LEU A 402 -20.49 -23.08 -10.07
N GLY A 403 -21.00 -22.36 -9.07
CA GLY A 403 -22.32 -22.57 -8.51
C GLY A 403 -22.51 -23.95 -7.89
N TYR A 404 -21.41 -24.67 -7.56
CA TYR A 404 -21.46 -26.01 -7.04
C TYR A 404 -21.49 -26.01 -5.52
N LYS A 405 -22.45 -26.77 -4.99
CA LYS A 405 -22.55 -27.15 -3.58
C LYS A 405 -23.02 -28.59 -3.47
N ARG A 406 -22.25 -29.46 -2.79
CA ARG A 406 -22.61 -30.87 -2.58
C ARG A 406 -23.81 -30.98 -1.64
N SER A 407 -24.83 -31.72 -2.05
CA SER A 407 -26.03 -31.94 -1.25
C SER A 407 -25.70 -32.58 0.10
N GLY A 408 -26.35 -32.09 1.17
CA GLY A 408 -26.17 -32.60 2.51
C GLY A 408 -24.89 -32.17 3.23
N THR A 409 -24.08 -31.27 2.65
CA THR A 409 -22.94 -30.70 3.34
C THR A 409 -23.42 -29.92 4.57
N LYS A 410 -22.93 -30.32 5.76
CA LYS A 410 -23.16 -29.63 7.03
C LYS A 410 -21.89 -28.91 7.43
N GLY A 411 -22.01 -27.75 8.06
CA GLY A 411 -20.87 -27.01 8.55
C GLY A 411 -20.79 -25.61 8.00
N LEU A 412 -19.57 -25.09 7.83
CA LEU A 412 -19.34 -23.79 7.19
C LEU A 412 -19.70 -23.83 5.71
N ALA A 413 -20.33 -22.77 5.24
CA ALA A 413 -20.70 -22.54 3.85
C ALA A 413 -20.14 -21.23 3.35
N CYS A 414 -19.83 -21.13 2.06
CA CYS A 414 -19.41 -19.89 1.43
C CYS A 414 -20.65 -19.13 0.93
N GLU A 415 -20.97 -18.00 1.55
CA GLU A 415 -22.07 -17.13 1.11
C GLU A 415 -21.68 -16.31 -0.11
N SER A 416 -20.45 -15.84 -0.15
CA SER A 416 -19.94 -15.09 -1.29
C SER A 416 -18.44 -15.24 -1.43
N VAL A 417 -17.97 -15.13 -2.68
CA VAL A 417 -16.56 -15.05 -3.04
C VAL A 417 -16.37 -13.84 -3.97
N ILE A 418 -15.46 -12.96 -3.59
CA ILE A 418 -15.20 -11.71 -4.29
C ILE A 418 -13.73 -11.69 -4.71
N PHE A 419 -13.47 -11.42 -5.99
CA PHE A 419 -12.12 -11.13 -6.43
C PHE A 419 -11.71 -9.73 -5.93
N ALA A 420 -10.85 -9.69 -4.93
CA ALA A 420 -10.38 -8.49 -4.25
C ALA A 420 -8.85 -8.57 -4.08
N PRO A 421 -8.08 -8.45 -5.16
CA PRO A 421 -6.63 -8.58 -5.11
C PRO A 421 -6.02 -7.46 -4.26
N GLU A 422 -4.93 -7.75 -3.56
CA GLU A 422 -4.18 -6.75 -2.77
C GLU A 422 -3.67 -5.58 -3.63
N ARG A 423 -3.45 -5.85 -4.92
CA ARG A 423 -3.04 -4.85 -5.91
C ARG A 423 -4.04 -4.85 -7.07
N PRO A 424 -5.12 -4.09 -7.00
CA PRO A 424 -6.10 -4.01 -8.08
C PRO A 424 -5.48 -3.45 -9.36
N LEU A 425 -6.08 -3.76 -10.50
CA LEU A 425 -5.61 -3.34 -11.82
C LEU A 425 -5.66 -1.82 -11.99
N ALA A 426 -6.77 -1.21 -11.59
CA ALA A 426 -6.88 0.22 -11.39
C ALA A 426 -6.26 0.53 -10.02
N GLY A 427 -4.94 0.67 -9.99
CA GLY A 427 -4.21 1.08 -8.79
C GLY A 427 -4.61 2.49 -8.39
N PHE A 428 -4.49 2.77 -7.11
CA PHE A 428 -4.68 4.12 -6.57
C PHE A 428 -3.69 5.06 -7.27
N VAL A 429 -4.22 6.04 -7.98
CA VAL A 429 -3.40 7.08 -8.60
C VAL A 429 -2.74 7.86 -7.48
N HIS A 430 -1.42 8.02 -7.54
CA HIS A 430 -0.72 8.87 -6.59
C HIS A 430 -1.04 10.32 -6.95
N CYS A 431 -2.00 10.91 -6.23
CA CYS A 431 -2.34 12.31 -6.45
C CYS A 431 -1.13 13.20 -6.12
N LEU A 432 -0.76 14.03 -7.09
CA LEU A 432 0.03 15.22 -6.85
C LEU A 432 -0.93 16.36 -6.61
N VAL A 433 -0.76 16.99 -5.50
CA VAL A 433 -1.56 18.17 -5.12
C VAL A 433 -0.74 19.43 -5.36
#